data_8f7738722f00ce732500d95b5632c808
#
_entry.id   8f7738722f00ce732500d95b5632c808
#
_cell.length_a   1.000
_cell.length_b   1.000
_cell.length_c   1.000
_cell.angle_alpha   90.00
_cell.angle_beta   90.00
_cell.angle_gamma   90.00
#
_symmetry.space_group_name_H-M   'P 1'
#
loop_
_entity.id
_entity.type
_entity.pdbx_description
1 polymer ?
#
loop_
_entity_poly.entity_id
_entity_poly.type
_entity_poly.pdbx_seq_one_letter_code
_entity_poly.pdbx_strand_id
1 'polypeptide(L)'
;MQPERSIVTCDWLVVAAALSAITAILAGAFAAHAMTGKPVEWLHTGMQYQLAHSTVTMGLSRNPMWRRCAWIMIAGAAVFSGSLYVMALGAPLWFGAITPVGGVLMVCGWLCLAVKEVSHRA
;
A
#
# COMPACT_ATOMS: atom_id res chain seq x y z
N MET A 1 24.65 10.20 -35.33
CA MET A 1 24.09 10.39 -34.01
C MET A 1 22.82 9.50 -33.92
N GLN A 2 22.95 8.37 -33.31
CA GLN A 2 21.80 7.47 -33.11
C GLN A 2 21.03 8.01 -31.91
N PRO A 3 19.68 8.18 -31.98
CA PRO A 3 18.90 8.47 -30.78
C PRO A 3 19.01 7.25 -29.88
N GLU A 4 19.54 7.45 -28.68
CA GLU A 4 19.50 6.43 -27.64
C GLU A 4 18.03 6.02 -27.44
N ARG A 5 17.69 4.82 -27.84
CA ARG A 5 16.42 4.20 -27.47
C ARG A 5 16.49 3.95 -25.96
N SER A 6 16.00 4.89 -25.20
CA SER A 6 15.72 4.64 -23.79
C SER A 6 14.79 3.44 -23.74
N ILE A 7 15.30 2.30 -23.34
CA ILE A 7 14.49 1.13 -23.05
C ILE A 7 13.62 1.54 -21.86
N VAL A 8 12.38 1.86 -22.13
CA VAL A 8 11.39 2.14 -21.07
C VAL A 8 11.13 0.81 -20.36
N THR A 9 11.89 0.60 -19.29
CA THR A 9 11.66 -0.56 -18.42
C THR A 9 10.43 -0.32 -17.55
N CYS A 10 9.54 -1.30 -17.49
CA CYS A 10 8.36 -1.24 -16.63
C CYS A 10 8.80 -1.17 -15.16
N ASP A 11 8.35 -0.16 -14.43
CA ASP A 11 8.59 -0.05 -13.00
C ASP A 11 7.47 -0.75 -12.22
N TRP A 12 7.75 -1.98 -11.79
CA TRP A 12 6.80 -2.82 -11.07
C TRP A 12 6.35 -2.22 -9.73
N LEU A 13 7.16 -1.36 -9.11
CA LEU A 13 6.75 -0.65 -7.90
C LEU A 13 5.66 0.37 -8.20
N VAL A 14 5.78 1.08 -9.32
CA VAL A 14 4.75 2.01 -9.80
C VAL A 14 3.46 1.25 -10.16
N VAL A 15 3.59 0.11 -10.83
CA VAL A 15 2.42 -0.75 -11.15
C VAL A 15 1.73 -1.23 -9.89
N ALA A 16 2.49 -1.72 -8.90
CA ALA A 16 1.95 -2.17 -7.62
C ALA A 16 1.22 -1.03 -6.89
N ALA A 17 1.81 0.17 -6.84
CA ALA A 17 1.19 1.35 -6.24
C ALA A 17 -0.11 1.76 -6.96
N ALA A 18 -0.11 1.73 -8.27
CA ALA A 18 -1.30 2.07 -9.08
C ALA A 18 -2.43 1.07 -8.86
N LEU A 19 -2.14 -0.24 -8.90
CA LEU A 19 -3.14 -1.29 -8.66
C LEU A 19 -3.68 -1.21 -7.22
N SER A 20 -2.81 -0.93 -6.26
CA SER A 20 -3.20 -0.72 -4.87
C SER A 20 -4.14 0.48 -4.72
N ALA A 21 -3.85 1.60 -5.37
CA ALA A 21 -4.71 2.79 -5.37
C ALA A 21 -6.08 2.50 -6.01
N ILE A 22 -6.10 1.79 -7.13
CA ILE A 22 -7.35 1.38 -7.80
C ILE A 22 -8.20 0.53 -6.85
N THR A 23 -7.60 -0.46 -6.20
CA THR A 23 -8.30 -1.32 -5.24
C THR A 23 -8.87 -0.51 -4.07
N ALA A 24 -8.13 0.46 -3.54
CA ALA A 24 -8.60 1.34 -2.48
C ALA A 24 -9.81 2.20 -2.91
N ILE A 25 -9.77 2.75 -4.11
CA ILE A 25 -10.87 3.56 -4.65
C ILE A 25 -12.13 2.70 -4.83
N LEU A 26 -11.97 1.50 -5.39
CA LEU A 26 -13.09 0.56 -5.57
C LEU A 26 -13.68 0.12 -4.23
N ALA A 27 -12.84 -0.14 -3.22
CA ALA A 27 -13.30 -0.48 -1.87
C ALA A 27 -14.11 0.65 -1.24
N GLY A 28 -13.67 1.90 -1.41
CA GLY A 28 -14.41 3.08 -0.94
C GLY A 28 -15.76 3.26 -1.63
N ALA A 29 -15.80 3.09 -2.94
CA ALA A 29 -17.04 3.16 -3.72
C ALA A 29 -18.01 2.03 -3.30
N PHE A 30 -17.49 0.82 -3.13
CA PHE A 30 -18.29 -0.33 -2.69
C PHE A 30 -18.87 -0.11 -1.27
N ALA A 31 -18.07 0.42 -0.35
CA ALA A 31 -18.53 0.79 0.99
C ALA A 31 -19.70 1.77 0.95
N ALA A 32 -19.61 2.78 0.07
CA ALA A 32 -20.63 3.84 -0.01
C ALA A 32 -21.96 3.37 -0.63
N HIS A 33 -21.92 2.39 -1.53
CA HIS A 33 -23.09 2.05 -2.34
C HIS A 33 -23.68 0.65 -2.07
N ALA A 34 -22.89 -0.28 -1.53
CA ALA A 34 -23.28 -1.68 -1.43
C ALA A 34 -23.25 -2.27 -0.02
N MET A 35 -22.77 -1.53 0.97
CA MET A 35 -22.56 -2.04 2.32
C MET A 35 -23.23 -1.18 3.38
N THR A 36 -23.51 -1.79 4.55
CA THR A 36 -24.01 -1.11 5.75
C THR A 36 -23.37 -1.70 7.00
N GLY A 37 -23.34 -0.92 8.09
CA GLY A 37 -22.86 -1.39 9.39
C GLY A 37 -21.34 -1.56 9.48
N LYS A 38 -20.88 -2.51 10.29
CA LYS A 38 -19.46 -2.74 10.60
C LYS A 38 -18.55 -2.96 9.36
N PRO A 39 -18.97 -3.70 8.32
CA PRO A 39 -18.19 -3.84 7.09
C PRO A 39 -17.78 -2.52 6.44
N VAL A 40 -18.61 -1.49 6.52
CA VAL A 40 -18.30 -0.15 6.00
C VAL A 40 -17.08 0.45 6.69
N GLU A 41 -16.98 0.31 8.01
CA GLU A 41 -15.84 0.80 8.78
C GLU A 41 -14.54 0.09 8.38
N TRP A 42 -14.58 -1.22 8.17
CA TRP A 42 -13.42 -1.99 7.72
C TRP A 42 -12.96 -1.59 6.33
N LEU A 43 -13.89 -1.40 5.39
CA LEU A 43 -13.59 -0.94 4.04
C LEU A 43 -12.98 0.46 4.06
N HIS A 44 -13.54 1.39 4.84
CA HIS A 44 -13.02 2.75 4.97
C HIS A 44 -11.62 2.77 5.59
N THR A 45 -11.39 2.00 6.66
CA THR A 45 -10.08 1.90 7.29
C THR A 45 -9.05 1.34 6.31
N GLY A 46 -9.35 0.22 5.66
CA GLY A 46 -8.46 -0.40 4.67
C GLY A 46 -8.15 0.54 3.52
N MET A 47 -9.16 1.19 2.95
CA MET A 47 -9.03 2.15 1.86
C MET A 47 -8.10 3.30 2.21
N GLN A 48 -8.24 3.90 3.39
CA GLN A 48 -7.43 5.05 3.82
C GLN A 48 -5.95 4.69 3.92
N TYR A 49 -5.62 3.60 4.60
CA TYR A 49 -4.24 3.14 4.73
C TYR A 49 -3.64 2.74 3.38
N GLN A 50 -4.42 2.03 2.57
CA GLN A 50 -3.96 1.57 1.27
C GLN A 50 -3.70 2.74 0.32
N LEU A 51 -4.61 3.72 0.24
CA LEU A 51 -4.46 4.87 -0.64
C LEU A 51 -3.28 5.76 -0.22
N ALA A 52 -3.14 6.02 1.10
CA ALA A 52 -2.03 6.80 1.63
C ALA A 52 -0.67 6.17 1.29
N HIS A 53 -0.51 4.86 1.52
CA HIS A 53 0.75 4.16 1.24
C HIS A 53 1.01 3.98 -0.26
N SER A 54 -0.04 3.83 -1.07
CA SER A 54 0.11 3.83 -2.54
C SER A 54 0.68 5.15 -3.05
N THR A 55 0.18 6.27 -2.54
CA THR A 55 0.65 7.60 -2.91
C THR A 55 2.11 7.82 -2.51
N VAL A 56 2.46 7.46 -1.26
CA VAL A 56 3.84 7.54 -0.77
C VAL A 56 4.77 6.66 -1.60
N THR A 57 4.37 5.42 -1.87
CA THR A 57 5.13 4.47 -2.70
C THR A 57 5.41 5.03 -4.09
N MET A 58 4.41 5.66 -4.71
CA MET A 58 4.56 6.32 -6.01
C MET A 58 5.64 7.41 -5.94
N GLY A 59 5.62 8.26 -4.91
CA GLY A 59 6.62 9.30 -4.70
C GLY A 59 8.03 8.76 -4.47
N LEU A 60 8.18 7.65 -3.77
CA LEU A 60 9.46 7.04 -3.44
C LEU A 60 10.05 6.17 -4.57
N SER A 61 9.24 5.81 -5.56
CA SER A 61 9.64 4.85 -6.60
C SER A 61 10.86 5.29 -7.43
N ARG A 62 11.02 6.59 -7.61
CA ARG A 62 12.10 7.17 -8.44
C ARG A 62 13.46 7.19 -7.77
N ASN A 63 13.53 7.04 -6.45
CA ASN A 63 14.78 7.06 -5.71
C ASN A 63 15.22 5.64 -5.36
N PRO A 64 16.33 5.12 -5.94
CA PRO A 64 16.81 3.75 -5.68
C PRO A 64 17.07 3.46 -4.20
N MET A 65 17.48 4.47 -3.41
CA MET A 65 17.77 4.32 -1.99
C MET A 65 16.51 3.94 -1.19
N TRP A 66 15.34 4.45 -1.59
CA TRP A 66 14.10 4.29 -0.84
C TRP A 66 13.17 3.19 -1.37
N ARG A 67 13.50 2.61 -2.52
CA ARG A 67 12.65 1.59 -3.17
C ARG A 67 12.35 0.39 -2.28
N ARG A 68 13.34 -0.09 -1.49
CA ARG A 68 13.12 -1.21 -0.57
C ARG A 68 12.12 -0.85 0.54
N CYS A 69 12.24 0.35 1.10
CA CYS A 69 11.29 0.83 2.10
C CYS A 69 9.88 0.95 1.51
N ALA A 70 9.77 1.43 0.29
CA ALA A 70 8.51 1.55 -0.44
C ALA A 70 7.85 0.19 -0.71
N TRP A 71 8.63 -0.84 -1.08
CA TRP A 71 8.13 -2.21 -1.22
C TRP A 71 7.58 -2.77 0.09
N ILE A 72 8.28 -2.54 1.21
CA ILE A 72 7.80 -2.96 2.54
C ILE A 72 6.48 -2.25 2.88
N MET A 73 6.38 -0.96 2.62
CA MET A 73 5.17 -0.17 2.86
C MET A 73 3.98 -0.67 2.07
N ILE A 74 4.15 -0.86 0.75
CA ILE A 74 3.03 -1.27 -0.11
C ILE A 74 2.59 -2.71 0.18
N ALA A 75 3.53 -3.60 0.51
CA ALA A 75 3.22 -4.95 0.95
C ALA A 75 2.45 -4.94 2.27
N GLY A 76 2.88 -4.13 3.23
CA GLY A 76 2.18 -3.95 4.51
C GLY A 76 0.77 -3.41 4.32
N ALA A 77 0.60 -2.41 3.47
CA ALA A 77 -0.71 -1.85 3.14
C ALA A 77 -1.63 -2.89 2.48
N ALA A 78 -1.10 -3.73 1.59
CA ALA A 78 -1.86 -4.80 0.94
C ALA A 78 -2.34 -5.85 1.95
N VAL A 79 -1.48 -6.29 2.87
CA VAL A 79 -1.84 -7.25 3.93
C VAL A 79 -2.87 -6.64 4.88
N PHE A 80 -2.64 -5.42 5.35
CA PHE A 80 -3.54 -4.70 6.26
C PHE A 80 -4.92 -4.52 5.65
N SER A 81 -4.98 -3.90 4.49
CA SER A 81 -6.25 -3.59 3.83
C SER A 81 -6.93 -4.84 3.29
N GLY A 82 -6.17 -5.78 2.72
CA GLY A 82 -6.70 -7.04 2.22
C GLY A 82 -7.41 -7.85 3.30
N SER A 83 -6.85 -7.95 4.51
CA SER A 83 -7.49 -8.64 5.63
C SER A 83 -8.81 -7.99 6.02
N LEU A 84 -8.88 -6.65 6.04
CA LEU A 84 -10.12 -5.92 6.33
C LEU A 84 -11.16 -6.09 5.21
N TYR A 85 -10.73 -6.09 3.95
CA TYR A 85 -11.64 -6.25 2.82
C TYR A 85 -12.28 -7.64 2.79
N VAL A 86 -11.50 -8.70 3.02
CA VAL A 86 -12.07 -10.05 3.03
C VAL A 86 -13.04 -10.25 4.21
N MET A 87 -12.76 -9.65 5.38
CA MET A 87 -13.72 -9.64 6.48
C MET A 87 -15.01 -8.88 6.14
N ALA A 88 -14.89 -7.74 5.47
CA ALA A 88 -16.06 -6.97 5.03
C ALA A 88 -16.92 -7.76 4.03
N LEU A 89 -16.31 -8.64 3.26
CA LEU A 89 -17.01 -9.54 2.31
C LEU A 89 -17.50 -10.84 2.94
N GLY A 90 -17.42 -10.97 4.26
CA GLY A 90 -17.98 -12.12 5.00
C GLY A 90 -16.99 -13.21 5.38
N ALA A 91 -15.68 -12.97 5.21
CA ALA A 91 -14.66 -13.90 5.70
C ALA A 91 -14.67 -13.97 7.24
N PRO A 92 -14.22 -15.10 7.84
CA PRO A 92 -14.17 -15.26 9.29
C PRO A 92 -13.36 -14.16 9.98
N LEU A 93 -13.80 -13.75 11.17
CA LEU A 93 -13.19 -12.65 11.93
C LEU A 93 -11.74 -12.91 12.36
N TRP A 94 -11.25 -14.15 12.32
CA TRP A 94 -9.85 -14.44 12.61
C TRP A 94 -8.88 -13.80 11.61
N PHE A 95 -9.34 -13.45 10.40
CA PHE A 95 -8.56 -12.63 9.46
C PHE A 95 -8.11 -11.30 10.07
N GLY A 96 -8.85 -10.79 11.07
CA GLY A 96 -8.43 -9.62 11.84
C GLY A 96 -7.11 -9.80 12.60
N ALA A 97 -6.67 -11.03 12.85
CA ALA A 97 -5.35 -11.31 13.42
C ALA A 97 -4.20 -11.07 12.41
N ILE A 98 -4.50 -11.04 11.11
CA ILE A 98 -3.54 -10.75 10.04
C ILE A 98 -3.35 -9.24 9.89
N THR A 99 -4.36 -8.45 10.18
CA THR A 99 -4.34 -6.99 10.04
C THR A 99 -3.15 -6.33 10.77
N PRO A 100 -2.84 -6.66 12.04
CA PRO A 100 -1.68 -6.11 12.74
C PRO A 100 -0.34 -6.42 12.06
N VAL A 101 -0.21 -7.55 11.38
CA VAL A 101 1.01 -7.90 10.62
C VAL A 101 1.25 -6.88 9.51
N GLY A 102 0.21 -6.54 8.77
CA GLY A 102 0.28 -5.48 7.75
C GLY A 102 0.64 -4.12 8.36
N GLY A 103 0.05 -3.79 9.53
CA GLY A 103 0.36 -2.57 10.28
C GLY A 103 1.84 -2.49 10.68
N VAL A 104 2.39 -3.57 11.23
CA VAL A 104 3.81 -3.66 11.59
C VAL A 104 4.72 -3.48 10.36
N LEU A 105 4.38 -4.10 9.25
CA LEU A 105 5.14 -3.93 8.00
C LEU A 105 5.14 -2.48 7.52
N MET A 106 4.00 -1.79 7.59
CA MET A 106 3.95 -0.37 7.25
C MET A 106 4.85 0.47 8.16
N VAL A 107 4.81 0.24 9.48
CA VAL A 107 5.69 0.92 10.45
C VAL A 107 7.16 0.62 10.14
N CYS A 108 7.51 -0.64 9.85
CA CYS A 108 8.87 -1.01 9.45
C CYS A 108 9.32 -0.28 8.18
N GLY A 109 8.43 -0.10 7.20
CA GLY A 109 8.71 0.68 6.00
C GLY A 109 9.04 2.14 6.31
N TRP A 110 8.28 2.78 7.19
CA TRP A 110 8.53 4.15 7.65
C TRP A 110 9.82 4.27 8.45
N LEU A 111 10.10 3.33 9.35
CA LEU A 111 11.36 3.29 10.10
C LEU A 111 12.56 3.07 9.17
N CYS A 112 12.44 2.19 8.19
CA CYS A 112 13.45 1.99 7.16
C CYS A 112 13.79 3.31 6.44
N LEU A 113 12.76 4.07 6.07
CA LEU A 113 12.92 5.36 5.41
C LEU A 113 13.64 6.37 6.32
N ALA A 114 13.21 6.50 7.57
CA ALA A 114 13.79 7.41 8.54
C ALA A 114 15.27 7.08 8.82
N VAL A 115 15.58 5.80 9.04
CA VAL A 115 16.97 5.36 9.30
C VAL A 115 17.86 5.63 8.10
N LYS A 116 17.40 5.36 6.88
CA LYS A 116 18.18 5.64 5.68
C LYS A 116 18.44 7.12 5.47
N GLU A 117 17.48 7.98 5.76
CA GLU A 117 17.65 9.43 5.64
C GLU A 117 18.70 9.93 6.64
N VAL A 118 18.64 9.49 7.90
CA VAL A 118 19.62 9.86 8.93
C VAL A 118 21.03 9.36 8.57
N SER A 119 21.14 8.09 8.14
CA SER A 119 22.42 7.49 7.79
C SER A 119 23.05 8.12 6.54
N HIS A 120 22.25 8.63 5.62
CA HIS A 120 22.74 9.27 4.41
C HIS A 120 23.35 10.65 4.69
N ARG A 121 22.85 11.33 5.72
CA ARG A 121 23.35 12.66 6.14
C ARG A 121 24.51 12.61 7.15
N ALA A 122 24.72 11.47 7.77
CA ALA A 122 25.83 11.25 8.68
C ALA A 122 27.11 10.88 7.94
#